data_b0b178e02476a249321c91a9d409e3a0
#
_entry.id   b0b178e02476a249321c91a9d409e3a0
#
_cell.length_a   1.000
_cell.length_b   1.000
_cell.length_c   1.000
_cell.angle_alpha   90.00
_cell.angle_beta   90.00
_cell.angle_gamma   90.00
#
_symmetry.space_group_name_H-M   'P 1'
#
loop_
_entity.id
_entity.type
_entity.pdbx_description
1 polymer ?
#
loop_
_entity_poly.entity_id
_entity_poly.type
_entity_poly.pdbx_seq_one_letter_code
_entity_poly.pdbx_strand_id
1 'polypeptide(L)'
;MQTAISPVQVYPATANTLYIRSIGLGPPPSYYYELQDVQTVEKTREVANPDYVPASVDADGNDVPAQGEPTMTETYTETTVAVLKNGNVNMTVEQWDGWSETVNDDEYQLDSISANLGLTRA
;
A
#
# COMPACT_ATOMS: atom_id res chain seq x y z
N MET A 1 -1.48 5.61 -9.24
CA MET A 1 -2.12 6.37 -8.14
C MET A 1 -3.08 5.46 -7.38
N GLN A 2 -3.14 5.62 -6.08
CA GLN A 2 -4.15 4.91 -5.31
C GLN A 2 -4.65 5.79 -4.17
N THR A 3 -5.85 5.51 -3.69
CA THR A 3 -6.46 6.19 -2.55
C THR A 3 -7.30 5.22 -1.76
N ALA A 4 -7.34 5.40 -0.45
CA ALA A 4 -8.33 4.75 0.39
C ALA A 4 -9.72 5.27 0.03
N ILE A 5 -10.70 4.39 0.03
CA ILE A 5 -12.10 4.73 -0.22
C ILE A 5 -12.97 4.21 0.92
N SER A 6 -14.14 4.80 1.08
CA SER A 6 -15.15 4.20 1.96
C SER A 6 -15.48 2.81 1.44
N PRO A 7 -15.56 1.79 2.30
CA PRO A 7 -15.71 0.40 1.85
C PRO A 7 -16.91 0.21 0.93
N VAL A 8 -16.68 -0.49 -0.18
CA VAL A 8 -17.70 -0.79 -1.19
C VAL A 8 -17.76 -2.30 -1.37
N GLN A 9 -18.97 -2.84 -1.28
CA GLN A 9 -19.20 -4.27 -1.47
C GLN A 9 -18.98 -4.64 -2.93
N VAL A 10 -17.97 -5.48 -3.17
CA VAL A 10 -17.74 -6.15 -4.44
C VAL A 10 -17.76 -7.64 -4.14
N TYR A 11 -18.90 -8.29 -4.45
CA TYR A 11 -19.08 -9.69 -4.08
C TYR A 11 -17.90 -10.56 -4.57
N PRO A 12 -17.31 -11.42 -3.71
CA PRO A 12 -17.74 -11.76 -2.34
C PRO A 12 -17.04 -10.96 -1.23
N ALA A 13 -16.28 -9.91 -1.53
CA ALA A 13 -15.47 -9.16 -0.58
C ALA A 13 -15.79 -7.66 -0.64
N THR A 14 -15.12 -6.88 0.22
CA THR A 14 -15.30 -5.43 0.31
C THR A 14 -14.01 -4.73 -0.10
N ALA A 15 -14.10 -3.82 -1.06
CA ALA A 15 -12.97 -3.00 -1.51
C ALA A 15 -12.79 -1.79 -0.58
N ASN A 16 -11.57 -1.48 -0.26
CA ASN A 16 -11.18 -0.33 0.57
C ASN A 16 -10.18 0.61 -0.11
N THR A 17 -9.77 0.30 -1.32
CA THR A 17 -8.74 1.07 -2.05
C THR A 17 -9.10 1.13 -3.53
N LEU A 18 -8.93 2.33 -4.09
CA LEU A 18 -9.00 2.56 -5.53
C LEU A 18 -7.59 2.79 -6.06
N TYR A 19 -7.22 2.03 -7.07
CA TYR A 19 -6.02 2.24 -7.87
C TYR A 19 -6.41 2.72 -9.26
N ILE A 20 -5.73 3.74 -9.78
CA ILE A 20 -5.94 4.22 -11.15
C ILE A 20 -4.62 4.42 -11.86
N ARG A 21 -4.65 4.25 -13.19
CA ARG A 21 -3.52 4.49 -14.06
C ARG A 21 -4.02 5.11 -15.36
N SER A 22 -3.39 6.19 -15.81
CA SER A 22 -3.70 6.78 -17.10
C SER A 22 -3.34 5.83 -18.23
N ILE A 23 -4.26 5.60 -19.16
CA ILE A 23 -4.07 4.72 -20.32
C ILE A 23 -4.31 5.42 -21.65
N GLY A 24 -4.84 6.63 -21.62
CA GLY A 24 -5.09 7.41 -22.82
C GLY A 24 -4.94 8.89 -22.52
N LEU A 25 -4.26 9.61 -23.41
CA LEU A 25 -3.94 11.02 -23.17
C LEU A 25 -5.11 11.97 -23.41
N GLY A 26 -6.19 11.47 -24.03
CA GLY A 26 -7.39 12.28 -24.27
C GLY A 26 -7.16 13.49 -25.14
N PRO A 27 -7.93 14.55 -25.10
CA PRO A 27 -8.90 15.00 -24.12
C PRO A 27 -10.32 14.45 -24.31
N PRO A 28 -11.03 14.05 -23.23
CA PRO A 28 -10.51 13.88 -21.85
C PRO A 28 -9.74 12.57 -21.68
N PRO A 29 -8.85 12.48 -20.70
CA PRO A 29 -8.03 11.28 -20.51
C PRO A 29 -8.83 10.08 -20.03
N SER A 30 -8.32 8.89 -20.37
CA SER A 30 -8.89 7.61 -19.97
C SER A 30 -8.00 6.96 -18.92
N TYR A 31 -8.63 6.18 -18.05
CA TYR A 31 -7.95 5.51 -16.94
C TYR A 31 -8.36 4.04 -16.87
N TYR A 32 -7.39 3.22 -16.52
CA TYR A 32 -7.62 1.89 -15.98
C TYR A 32 -7.80 2.00 -14.48
N TYR A 33 -8.75 1.27 -13.91
CA TYR A 33 -8.96 1.26 -12.47
C TYR A 33 -9.04 -0.15 -11.90
N GLU A 34 -8.69 -0.26 -10.61
CA GLU A 34 -8.90 -1.46 -9.81
C GLU A 34 -9.54 -1.09 -8.49
N LEU A 35 -10.58 -1.82 -8.13
CA LEU A 35 -11.09 -1.82 -6.76
C LEU A 35 -10.39 -2.94 -6.02
N GLN A 36 -9.68 -2.59 -4.94
CA GLN A 36 -8.78 -3.48 -4.23
C GLN A 36 -9.20 -3.64 -2.78
N ASP A 37 -8.97 -4.83 -2.24
CA ASP A 37 -8.95 -5.07 -0.81
C ASP A 37 -7.49 -5.10 -0.37
N VAL A 38 -7.05 -4.04 0.31
CA VAL A 38 -5.68 -3.89 0.79
C VAL A 38 -5.68 -4.12 2.29
N GLN A 39 -4.95 -5.13 2.73
CA GLN A 39 -4.83 -5.49 4.14
C GLN A 39 -3.38 -5.37 4.58
N THR A 40 -3.16 -4.73 5.72
CA THR A 40 -1.86 -4.63 6.34
C THR A 40 -1.90 -5.36 7.67
N VAL A 41 -1.02 -6.34 7.84
CA VAL A 41 -0.95 -7.20 9.02
C VAL A 41 0.43 -7.05 9.64
N GLU A 42 0.45 -6.86 10.96
CA GLU A 42 1.68 -6.87 11.73
C GLU A 42 2.07 -8.32 12.02
N LYS A 43 3.31 -8.68 11.69
CA LYS A 43 3.87 -10.02 11.91
C LYS A 43 5.20 -9.91 12.65
N THR A 44 5.60 -11.02 13.23
CA THR A 44 6.88 -11.12 13.91
C THR A 44 7.72 -12.23 13.27
N ARG A 45 9.04 -12.07 13.37
CA ARG A 45 9.99 -13.07 12.92
C ARG A 45 11.23 -13.06 13.81
N GLU A 46 11.94 -14.19 13.85
CA GLU A 46 13.21 -14.32 14.54
C GLU A 46 14.33 -13.84 13.61
N VAL A 47 15.20 -12.99 14.13
CA VAL A 47 16.38 -12.48 13.43
C VAL A 47 17.60 -12.61 14.33
N ALA A 48 18.79 -12.58 13.73
CA ALA A 48 20.03 -12.60 14.50
C ALA A 48 20.11 -11.37 15.42
N ASN A 49 20.47 -11.60 16.70
CA ASN A 49 20.68 -10.51 17.64
C ASN A 49 22.09 -9.94 17.44
N PRO A 50 22.25 -8.67 17.00
CA PRO A 50 23.56 -8.07 16.77
C PRO A 50 24.38 -7.88 18.04
N ASP A 51 23.73 -7.86 19.21
CA ASP A 51 24.37 -7.70 20.51
C ASP A 51 24.77 -9.04 21.15
N TYR A 52 24.45 -10.16 20.48
CA TYR A 52 24.81 -11.48 20.97
C TYR A 52 26.31 -11.70 20.86
N VAL A 53 26.89 -12.13 21.98
CA VAL A 53 28.31 -12.54 22.05
C VAL A 53 28.36 -14.04 22.36
N PRO A 54 28.91 -14.87 21.47
CA PRO A 54 28.99 -16.31 21.72
C PRO A 54 29.95 -16.65 22.85
N ALA A 55 29.73 -17.77 23.49
CA ALA A 55 30.68 -18.31 24.48
C ALA A 55 32.06 -18.49 23.87
N SER A 56 33.10 -18.22 24.66
CA SER A 56 34.48 -18.26 24.20
C SER A 56 35.41 -18.72 25.34
N VAL A 57 36.70 -18.78 25.04
CA VAL A 57 37.73 -19.07 26.03
C VAL A 57 38.71 -17.89 26.04
N ASP A 58 38.99 -17.36 27.23
CA ASP A 58 39.92 -16.21 27.35
C ASP A 58 41.40 -16.64 27.19
N ALA A 59 42.29 -15.66 27.26
CA ALA A 59 43.73 -15.90 27.09
C ALA A 59 44.33 -16.80 28.19
N ASP A 60 43.66 -16.88 29.34
CA ASP A 60 44.12 -17.72 30.47
C ASP A 60 43.50 -19.12 30.43
N GLY A 61 42.73 -19.46 29.39
CA GLY A 61 42.09 -20.74 29.24
C GLY A 61 40.78 -20.90 30.01
N ASN A 62 40.21 -19.81 30.55
CA ASN A 62 38.95 -19.82 31.27
C ASN A 62 37.78 -19.66 30.32
N ASP A 63 36.68 -20.37 30.61
CA ASP A 63 35.45 -20.25 29.86
C ASP A 63 34.81 -18.89 30.10
N VAL A 64 34.42 -18.21 29.00
CA VAL A 64 33.64 -16.99 29.05
C VAL A 64 32.24 -17.33 28.54
N PRO A 65 31.21 -17.16 29.37
CA PRO A 65 29.83 -17.50 28.95
C PRO A 65 29.32 -16.57 27.87
N ALA A 66 28.38 -17.07 27.07
CA ALA A 66 27.69 -16.26 26.06
C ALA A 66 26.96 -15.10 26.73
N GLN A 67 26.87 -13.96 26.01
CA GLN A 67 26.20 -12.75 26.45
C GLN A 67 24.96 -12.51 25.57
N GLY A 68 23.77 -12.40 26.18
CA GLY A 68 22.52 -12.16 25.49
C GLY A 68 21.94 -13.41 24.85
N GLU A 69 20.92 -13.21 24.06
CA GLU A 69 20.23 -14.27 23.31
C GLU A 69 20.70 -14.26 21.86
N PRO A 70 20.88 -15.45 21.22
CA PRO A 70 21.39 -15.51 19.84
C PRO A 70 20.44 -14.94 18.80
N THR A 71 19.14 -14.92 19.10
CA THR A 71 18.12 -14.36 18.23
C THR A 71 17.25 -13.37 19.00
N MET A 72 16.59 -12.51 18.25
CA MET A 72 15.62 -11.56 18.77
C MET A 72 14.39 -11.55 17.88
N THR A 73 13.28 -11.10 18.44
CA THR A 73 12.03 -10.95 17.69
C THR A 73 11.98 -9.58 17.02
N GLU A 74 11.77 -9.57 15.71
CA GLU A 74 11.55 -8.35 14.94
C GLU A 74 10.10 -8.28 14.51
N THR A 75 9.49 -7.11 14.70
CA THR A 75 8.14 -6.83 14.22
C THR A 75 8.23 -6.18 12.84
N TYR A 76 7.42 -6.65 11.90
CA TYR A 76 7.33 -6.08 10.56
C TYR A 76 5.87 -6.08 10.09
N THR A 77 5.58 -5.25 9.09
CA THR A 77 4.26 -5.22 8.47
C THR A 77 4.29 -5.90 7.11
N GLU A 78 3.23 -6.62 6.80
CA GLU A 78 3.03 -7.26 5.50
C GLU A 78 1.73 -6.72 4.91
N THR A 79 1.81 -6.21 3.67
CA THR A 79 0.66 -5.69 2.96
C THR A 79 0.28 -6.65 1.84
N THR A 80 -0.98 -7.05 1.81
CA THR A 80 -1.54 -7.88 0.74
C THR A 80 -2.58 -7.08 -0.03
N VAL A 81 -2.61 -7.30 -1.34
CA VAL A 81 -3.54 -6.61 -2.26
C VAL A 81 -4.31 -7.66 -3.03
N ALA A 82 -5.63 -7.60 -2.94
CA ALA A 82 -6.51 -8.43 -3.75
C ALA A 82 -7.32 -7.52 -4.68
N VAL A 83 -7.24 -7.76 -5.99
CA VAL A 83 -8.01 -7.01 -6.98
C VAL A 83 -9.38 -7.67 -7.10
N LEU A 84 -10.43 -6.94 -6.74
CA LEU A 84 -11.80 -7.46 -6.72
C LEU A 84 -12.57 -7.11 -8.00
N LYS A 85 -12.25 -5.98 -8.60
CA LYS A 85 -12.88 -5.51 -9.83
C LYS A 85 -11.93 -4.59 -10.57
N ASN A 86 -11.95 -4.64 -11.89
CA ASN A 86 -11.19 -3.71 -12.73
C ASN A 86 -12.01 -3.28 -13.95
N GLY A 87 -11.52 -2.28 -14.62
CA GLY A 87 -12.15 -1.76 -15.83
C GLY A 87 -11.51 -0.47 -16.29
N ASN A 88 -12.20 0.21 -17.19
CA ASN A 88 -11.77 1.48 -17.73
C ASN A 88 -12.80 2.55 -17.41
N VAL A 89 -12.34 3.78 -17.20
CA VAL A 89 -13.18 4.94 -16.90
C VAL A 89 -12.53 6.17 -17.50
N ASN A 90 -13.35 7.12 -17.95
CA ASN A 90 -12.89 8.36 -18.53
C ASN A 90 -13.17 9.52 -17.58
N MET A 91 -12.29 10.52 -17.60
CA MET A 91 -12.61 11.82 -17.04
C MET A 91 -13.71 12.47 -17.91
N THR A 92 -14.61 13.25 -17.32
CA THR A 92 -15.60 13.99 -18.09
C THR A 92 -14.99 15.24 -18.74
N VAL A 93 -15.65 15.79 -19.73
CA VAL A 93 -15.21 17.03 -20.38
C VAL A 93 -15.18 18.19 -19.37
N GLU A 94 -16.18 18.27 -18.50
CA GLU A 94 -16.26 19.29 -17.45
C GLU A 94 -15.07 19.16 -16.47
N GLN A 95 -14.72 17.93 -16.09
CA GLN A 95 -13.58 17.68 -15.23
C GLN A 95 -12.26 18.04 -15.89
N TRP A 96 -12.11 17.71 -17.16
CA TRP A 96 -10.94 18.09 -17.94
C TRP A 96 -10.79 19.61 -18.05
N ASP A 97 -11.87 20.31 -18.40
CA ASP A 97 -11.88 21.76 -18.52
C ASP A 97 -11.65 22.47 -17.18
N GLY A 98 -12.07 21.86 -16.07
CA GLY A 98 -11.88 22.39 -14.74
C GLY A 98 -10.54 22.09 -14.10
N TRP A 99 -9.67 21.33 -14.77
CA TRP A 99 -8.35 20.97 -14.23
C TRP A 99 -7.42 22.15 -14.32
N SER A 100 -7.02 22.68 -13.17
CA SER A 100 -6.19 23.87 -13.00
C SER A 100 -4.78 23.49 -12.62
N GLU A 101 -3.80 24.30 -13.09
CA GLU A 101 -2.39 24.14 -12.69
C GLU A 101 -2.15 24.42 -11.20
N THR A 102 -3.13 25.00 -10.48
CA THR A 102 -3.01 25.34 -9.06
C THR A 102 -3.42 24.19 -8.12
N VAL A 103 -4.01 23.12 -8.66
CA VAL A 103 -4.40 21.94 -7.87
C VAL A 103 -3.34 20.85 -7.99
N ASN A 104 -3.30 19.96 -6.98
CA ASN A 104 -2.45 18.77 -7.05
C ASN A 104 -3.00 17.82 -8.11
N ASP A 105 -2.18 17.47 -9.10
CA ASP A 105 -2.58 16.66 -10.23
C ASP A 105 -3.11 15.28 -9.81
N ASP A 106 -2.42 14.61 -8.92
CA ASP A 106 -2.83 13.28 -8.44
C ASP A 106 -4.15 13.35 -7.68
N GLU A 107 -4.28 14.34 -6.78
CA GLU A 107 -5.50 14.52 -6.01
C GLU A 107 -6.69 14.84 -6.92
N TYR A 108 -6.50 15.70 -7.91
CA TYR A 108 -7.58 16.05 -8.84
C TYR A 108 -8.05 14.83 -9.65
N GLN A 109 -7.11 14.03 -10.13
CA GLN A 109 -7.43 12.80 -10.88
C GLN A 109 -8.15 11.78 -10.00
N LEU A 110 -7.65 11.58 -8.79
CA LEU A 110 -8.29 10.66 -7.84
C LEU A 110 -9.70 11.09 -7.48
N ASP A 111 -9.91 12.38 -7.22
CA ASP A 111 -11.25 12.92 -6.94
C ASP A 111 -12.20 12.75 -8.12
N SER A 112 -11.75 13.11 -9.33
CA SER A 112 -12.55 13.02 -10.53
C SER A 112 -12.98 11.59 -10.85
N ILE A 113 -12.03 10.67 -10.82
CA ILE A 113 -12.32 9.27 -11.15
C ILE A 113 -13.13 8.58 -10.05
N SER A 114 -12.86 8.88 -8.79
CA SER A 114 -13.69 8.37 -7.68
C SER A 114 -15.14 8.79 -7.86
N ALA A 115 -15.38 10.07 -8.17
CA ALA A 115 -16.74 10.58 -8.41
C ALA A 115 -17.41 9.86 -9.59
N ASN A 116 -16.68 9.64 -10.69
CA ASN A 116 -17.21 8.99 -11.88
C ASN A 116 -17.57 7.51 -11.63
N LEU A 117 -16.91 6.88 -10.69
CA LEU A 117 -17.17 5.50 -10.27
C LEU A 117 -18.20 5.41 -9.13
N GLY A 118 -18.69 6.54 -8.62
CA GLY A 118 -19.64 6.57 -7.52
C GLY A 118 -19.01 6.23 -6.17
N LEU A 119 -17.71 6.48 -6.01
CA LEU A 119 -16.96 6.16 -4.80
C LEU A 119 -16.72 7.40 -3.95
N THR A 120 -16.58 7.19 -2.64
CA THR A 120 -16.21 8.24 -1.69
C THR A 120 -14.78 7.96 -1.20
N ARG A 121 -13.90 8.95 -1.34
CA ARG A 121 -12.54 8.84 -0.78
C ARG A 121 -12.60 8.93 0.74
N ALA A 122 -11.83 8.07 1.37
CA ALA A 122 -11.74 8.03 2.84
C ALA A 122 -10.78 9.11 3.36
#